data_cd10808825730d906b65d8ff75cddf65
#
_entry.id   cd10808825730d906b65d8ff75cddf65
#
_cell.length_a   1.000
_cell.length_b   1.000
_cell.length_c   1.000
_cell.angle_alpha   90.00
_cell.angle_beta   90.00
_cell.angle_gamma   90.00
#
_symmetry.space_group_name_H-M   'P 1'
#
loop_
_entity.id
_entity.type
_entity.pdbx_description
1 polymer ?
#
loop_
_entity_poly.entity_id
_entity_poly.type
_entity_poly.pdbx_seq_one_letter_code
_entity_poly.pdbx_strand_id
1 'polypeptide(L)'
;MRQAAIIIITTAVLAAGCGGARHGASTTTVHATVQTAPAGPRIGIVGPLNLSVQGARIVHGSLAQVSDDYLVFVDASVADVATVAAAAQAHPISHFALVGASIKGFHRTNLVGLVLREAQAARLGGVVAGLAAQEQGGPNARVAWVGPQEYALEAAFAGGVHESLPGATVLHVWSKRIPARCKEAALGAIARGAVVVIAHGGLCALAAAAAAHQQNHVALSITDFELPGVPATIVARDAVSGVYRGGEDLVFGATSGAIGIRQLDSRISAETGLRARAAAQQLASGLPPTG
;
A
#
# COMPACT_ATOMS: atom_id res chain seq x y z
N MET A 1 -20.05 -7.20 -6.04
CA MET A 1 -20.41 -8.30 -6.96
C MET A 1 -20.25 -9.60 -6.21
N ARG A 2 -21.36 -10.32 -5.99
CA ARG A 2 -21.37 -11.60 -5.27
C ARG A 2 -20.96 -12.71 -6.26
N GLN A 3 -19.81 -13.36 -6.04
CA GLN A 3 -19.45 -14.57 -6.76
C GLN A 3 -20.27 -15.73 -6.20
N ALA A 4 -21.15 -16.27 -7.04
CA ALA A 4 -21.88 -17.49 -6.76
C ALA A 4 -20.95 -18.69 -7.00
N ALA A 5 -20.77 -19.51 -5.98
CA ALA A 5 -20.10 -20.80 -6.09
C ALA A 5 -21.03 -21.77 -6.85
N ILE A 6 -20.58 -22.25 -8.00
CA ILE A 6 -21.28 -23.30 -8.76
C ILE A 6 -20.91 -24.64 -8.13
N ILE A 7 -21.90 -25.28 -7.51
CA ILE A 7 -21.79 -26.66 -7.01
C ILE A 7 -22.20 -27.59 -8.15
N ILE A 8 -21.26 -28.33 -8.70
CA ILE A 8 -21.55 -29.41 -9.66
C ILE A 8 -21.88 -30.67 -8.86
N ILE A 9 -23.16 -31.05 -8.86
CA ILE A 9 -23.61 -32.31 -8.29
C ILE A 9 -23.59 -33.33 -9.42
N THR A 10 -22.67 -34.27 -9.37
CA THR A 10 -22.62 -35.41 -10.27
C THR A 10 -23.47 -36.52 -9.67
N THR A 11 -24.66 -36.71 -10.20
CA THR A 11 -25.53 -37.86 -9.86
C THR A 11 -25.11 -39.05 -10.71
N ALA A 12 -24.53 -40.06 -10.10
CA ALA A 12 -24.30 -41.35 -10.73
C ALA A 12 -25.61 -42.20 -10.62
N VAL A 13 -26.27 -42.46 -11.75
CA VAL A 13 -27.38 -43.39 -11.84
C VAL A 13 -26.82 -44.77 -12.18
N LEU A 14 -26.87 -45.68 -11.23
CA LEU A 14 -26.63 -47.13 -11.45
C LEU A 14 -27.94 -47.79 -11.76
N ALA A 15 -28.14 -48.23 -13.02
CA ALA A 15 -29.20 -49.12 -13.40
C ALA A 15 -28.83 -50.55 -13.02
N ALA A 16 -29.61 -51.16 -12.12
CA ALA A 16 -29.49 -52.56 -11.78
C ALA A 16 -30.75 -53.33 -12.29
N GLY A 17 -30.46 -54.43 -12.98
CA GLY A 17 -31.43 -55.28 -13.66
C GLY A 17 -32.32 -56.07 -12.74
N CYS A 18 -33.39 -56.59 -13.32
CA CYS A 18 -34.46 -57.39 -12.76
C CYS A 18 -34.00 -58.70 -12.06
N GLY A 19 -34.53 -58.95 -10.86
CA GLY A 19 -34.45 -60.24 -10.19
C GLY A 19 -35.17 -60.15 -8.85
N GLY A 20 -36.37 -60.73 -8.74
CA GLY A 20 -37.27 -60.60 -7.61
C GLY A 20 -36.78 -61.25 -6.32
N ALA A 21 -36.94 -60.55 -5.22
CA ALA A 21 -37.20 -61.05 -3.88
C ALA A 21 -37.55 -59.87 -2.97
N ARG A 22 -38.62 -59.93 -2.25
CA ARG A 22 -39.04 -58.93 -1.25
C ARG A 22 -38.07 -58.93 -0.07
N HIS A 23 -37.24 -57.96 0.04
CA HIS A 23 -36.56 -57.64 1.30
C HIS A 23 -36.58 -56.09 1.47
N GLY A 24 -36.96 -55.69 2.70
CA GLY A 24 -37.11 -54.27 3.06
C GLY A 24 -35.83 -53.44 2.75
N ALA A 25 -36.01 -52.46 1.92
CA ALA A 25 -34.94 -51.51 1.62
C ALA A 25 -34.72 -50.60 2.83
N SER A 26 -33.70 -50.89 3.64
CA SER A 26 -33.15 -49.91 4.58
C SER A 26 -32.45 -48.84 3.77
N THR A 27 -33.08 -47.68 3.64
CA THR A 27 -32.46 -46.49 3.08
C THR A 27 -31.40 -46.00 4.07
N THR A 28 -30.15 -46.40 3.85
CA THR A 28 -29.01 -45.82 4.58
C THR A 28 -28.78 -44.42 4.03
N THR A 29 -29.30 -43.42 4.77
CA THR A 29 -28.99 -42.04 4.48
C THR A 29 -27.50 -41.78 4.81
N VAL A 30 -26.67 -41.79 3.79
CA VAL A 30 -25.27 -41.37 3.93
C VAL A 30 -25.26 -39.87 4.17
N HIS A 31 -25.15 -39.44 5.43
CA HIS A 31 -24.83 -38.06 5.76
C HIS A 31 -23.40 -37.81 5.30
N ALA A 32 -23.25 -37.18 4.14
CA ALA A 32 -21.99 -36.61 3.73
C ALA A 32 -21.63 -35.49 4.75
N THR A 33 -20.76 -35.80 5.69
CA THR A 33 -20.13 -34.79 6.55
C THR A 33 -19.31 -33.91 5.62
N VAL A 34 -19.79 -32.69 5.35
CA VAL A 34 -18.99 -31.66 4.69
C VAL A 34 -17.87 -31.34 5.65
N GLN A 35 -16.72 -31.95 5.42
CA GLN A 35 -15.50 -31.63 6.13
C GLN A 35 -15.11 -30.23 5.68
N THR A 36 -15.53 -29.18 6.41
CA THR A 36 -15.04 -27.84 6.23
C THR A 36 -13.53 -27.88 6.45
N ALA A 37 -12.77 -27.57 5.40
CA ALA A 37 -11.33 -27.41 5.52
C ALA A 37 -11.05 -26.47 6.72
N PRO A 38 -10.06 -26.80 7.58
CA PRO A 38 -9.75 -25.97 8.74
C PRO A 38 -9.55 -24.54 8.26
N ALA A 39 -10.25 -23.60 8.87
CA ALA A 39 -10.11 -22.19 8.55
C ALA A 39 -8.64 -21.82 8.80
N GLY A 40 -7.93 -21.33 7.77
CA GLY A 40 -6.54 -20.93 7.88
C GLY A 40 -6.35 -19.86 8.96
N PRO A 41 -5.10 -19.51 9.29
CA PRO A 41 -4.80 -18.56 10.34
C PRO A 41 -5.52 -17.24 10.10
N ARG A 42 -6.00 -16.64 11.18
CA ARG A 42 -6.68 -15.36 11.13
C ARG A 42 -5.63 -14.25 11.13
N ILE A 43 -5.74 -13.30 10.18
CA ILE A 43 -4.87 -12.14 10.04
C ILE A 43 -5.70 -10.89 10.27
N GLY A 44 -5.36 -10.13 11.31
CA GLY A 44 -5.97 -8.85 11.64
C GLY A 44 -5.36 -7.69 10.88
N ILE A 45 -6.18 -6.72 10.49
CA ILE A 45 -5.74 -5.48 9.84
C ILE A 45 -6.33 -4.29 10.58
N VAL A 46 -5.46 -3.37 10.99
CA VAL A 46 -5.79 -2.09 11.60
C VAL A 46 -5.35 -0.98 10.65
N GLY A 47 -6.30 -0.29 10.03
CA GLY A 47 -6.05 0.76 9.05
C GLY A 47 -6.41 0.40 7.61
N PRO A 48 -6.03 1.26 6.64
CA PRO A 48 -6.48 1.17 5.24
C PRO A 48 -5.62 0.22 4.38
N LEU A 49 -5.11 -0.86 4.96
CA LEU A 49 -4.33 -1.85 4.24
C LEU A 49 -5.24 -2.85 3.51
N ASN A 50 -4.92 -3.14 2.25
CA ASN A 50 -5.57 -4.18 1.47
C ASN A 50 -4.56 -5.27 1.16
N LEU A 51 -4.82 -6.47 1.65
CA LEU A 51 -4.01 -7.65 1.34
C LEU A 51 -4.89 -8.88 1.12
N SER A 52 -4.38 -9.83 0.35
CA SER A 52 -4.99 -11.13 0.15
C SER A 52 -3.91 -12.19 0.26
N VAL A 53 -4.13 -13.17 1.13
CA VAL A 53 -3.18 -14.26 1.39
C VAL A 53 -3.91 -15.57 1.27
N GLN A 54 -3.44 -16.43 0.38
CA GLN A 54 -4.01 -17.76 0.20
C GLN A 54 -3.88 -18.58 1.49
N GLY A 55 -4.95 -19.21 1.90
CA GLY A 55 -4.97 -20.04 3.10
C GLY A 55 -5.10 -19.26 4.41
N ALA A 56 -5.31 -17.95 4.37
CA ALA A 56 -5.58 -17.14 5.55
C ALA A 56 -6.94 -16.43 5.49
N ARG A 57 -7.51 -16.14 6.66
CA ARG A 57 -8.72 -15.35 6.79
C ARG A 57 -8.38 -13.92 7.23
N ILE A 58 -8.66 -12.95 6.38
CA ILE A 58 -8.41 -11.52 6.66
C ILE A 58 -9.59 -10.92 7.42
N VAL A 59 -9.30 -10.15 8.49
CA VAL A 59 -10.30 -9.47 9.32
C VAL A 59 -9.83 -8.04 9.57
N HIS A 60 -10.69 -7.06 9.29
CA HIS A 60 -10.44 -5.66 9.63
C HIS A 60 -11.09 -5.31 10.97
N GLY A 61 -10.38 -4.54 11.79
CA GLY A 61 -10.90 -4.12 13.10
C GLY A 61 -10.01 -3.09 13.79
N SER A 62 -10.38 -2.70 14.99
CA SER A 62 -9.49 -1.96 15.88
C SER A 62 -8.40 -2.88 16.44
N LEU A 63 -7.30 -2.29 16.91
CA LEU A 63 -6.20 -3.06 17.51
C LEU A 63 -6.71 -4.00 18.61
N ALA A 64 -7.58 -3.52 19.49
CA ALA A 64 -8.16 -4.33 20.56
C ALA A 64 -9.00 -5.53 20.08
N GLN A 65 -9.62 -5.44 18.90
CA GLN A 65 -10.46 -6.50 18.34
C GLN A 65 -9.67 -7.61 17.63
N VAL A 66 -8.46 -7.30 17.17
CA VAL A 66 -7.64 -8.20 16.36
C VAL A 66 -6.33 -8.63 17.04
N SER A 67 -6.04 -8.15 18.25
CA SER A 67 -4.76 -8.43 18.93
C SER A 67 -4.52 -9.92 19.23
N ASP A 68 -5.58 -10.73 19.29
CA ASP A 68 -5.48 -12.19 19.48
C ASP A 68 -5.37 -12.97 18.16
N ASP A 69 -5.33 -12.28 17.01
CA ASP A 69 -5.14 -12.92 15.73
C ASP A 69 -3.71 -13.45 15.58
N TYR A 70 -3.53 -14.46 14.74
CA TYR A 70 -2.22 -15.06 14.49
C TYR A 70 -1.17 -14.03 14.04
N LEU A 71 -1.57 -13.09 13.17
CA LEU A 71 -0.74 -11.99 12.70
C LEU A 71 -1.59 -10.72 12.61
N VAL A 72 -1.09 -9.60 13.10
CA VAL A 72 -1.79 -8.31 13.10
C VAL A 72 -0.95 -7.27 12.36
N PHE A 73 -1.46 -6.74 11.27
CA PHE A 73 -0.89 -5.59 10.59
C PHE A 73 -1.51 -4.30 11.11
N VAL A 74 -0.68 -3.36 11.49
CA VAL A 74 -1.10 -2.03 11.94
C VAL A 74 -0.47 -0.96 11.07
N ASP A 75 -1.29 -0.14 10.44
CA ASP A 75 -0.82 1.01 9.68
C ASP A 75 -0.33 2.10 10.64
N ALA A 76 0.89 2.60 10.43
CA ALA A 76 1.50 3.61 11.30
C ALA A 76 0.76 4.97 11.28
N SER A 77 -0.15 5.19 10.32
CA SER A 77 -1.04 6.36 10.32
C SER A 77 -2.16 6.25 11.34
N VAL A 78 -2.45 5.05 11.85
CA VAL A 78 -3.56 4.77 12.79
C VAL A 78 -3.09 4.61 14.22
N ALA A 79 -1.92 3.99 14.44
CA ALA A 79 -1.35 3.80 15.76
C ALA A 79 0.19 3.96 15.73
N ASP A 80 0.73 4.57 16.77
CA ASP A 80 2.18 4.74 16.91
C ASP A 80 2.88 3.44 17.34
N VAL A 81 4.20 3.42 17.22
CA VAL A 81 5.02 2.25 17.55
C VAL A 81 4.90 1.85 19.03
N ALA A 82 4.74 2.80 19.95
CA ALA A 82 4.63 2.51 21.39
C ALA A 82 3.33 1.73 21.69
N THR A 83 2.23 2.17 21.08
CA THR A 83 0.92 1.50 21.18
C THR A 83 0.96 0.07 20.63
N VAL A 84 1.59 -0.14 19.47
CA VAL A 84 1.70 -1.47 18.86
C VAL A 84 2.65 -2.36 19.66
N ALA A 85 3.75 -1.82 20.18
CA ALA A 85 4.67 -2.56 21.03
C ALA A 85 4.05 -2.98 22.38
N ALA A 86 3.17 -2.15 22.94
CA ALA A 86 2.40 -2.51 24.14
C ALA A 86 1.41 -3.65 23.83
N ALA A 87 0.71 -3.61 22.69
CA ALA A 87 -0.15 -4.70 22.24
C ALA A 87 0.64 -6.00 22.05
N ALA A 88 1.79 -5.93 21.37
CA ALA A 88 2.66 -7.09 21.17
C ALA A 88 3.17 -7.69 22.50
N GLN A 89 3.40 -6.85 23.51
CA GLN A 89 3.75 -7.31 24.84
C GLN A 89 2.60 -8.01 25.55
N ALA A 90 1.39 -7.50 25.41
CA ALA A 90 0.19 -8.06 26.04
C ALA A 90 -0.26 -9.40 25.39
N HIS A 91 0.07 -9.61 24.10
CA HIS A 91 -0.33 -10.77 23.31
C HIS A 91 0.91 -11.51 22.75
N PRO A 92 1.69 -12.22 23.60
CA PRO A 92 2.99 -12.76 23.22
C PRO A 92 2.95 -13.91 22.21
N ILE A 93 1.78 -14.53 21.99
CA ILE A 93 1.57 -15.60 21.00
C ILE A 93 1.16 -15.07 19.63
N SER A 94 0.71 -13.82 19.56
CA SER A 94 0.36 -13.15 18.31
C SER A 94 1.56 -12.45 17.71
N HIS A 95 1.64 -12.38 16.39
CA HIS A 95 2.65 -11.63 15.66
C HIS A 95 2.12 -10.26 15.26
N PHE A 96 2.96 -9.23 15.32
CA PHE A 96 2.58 -7.86 14.97
C PHE A 96 3.52 -7.29 13.92
N ALA A 97 2.98 -6.59 12.94
CA ALA A 97 3.73 -5.88 11.92
C ALA A 97 3.26 -4.43 11.84
N LEU A 98 4.14 -3.48 12.15
CA LEU A 98 3.90 -2.04 12.01
C LEU A 98 4.28 -1.64 10.57
N VAL A 99 3.31 -1.22 9.77
CA VAL A 99 3.49 -0.89 8.37
C VAL A 99 3.70 0.61 8.19
N GLY A 100 4.80 1.00 7.54
CA GLY A 100 5.14 2.40 7.26
C GLY A 100 5.96 3.08 8.37
N ALA A 101 6.42 2.34 9.40
CA ALA A 101 7.31 2.91 10.42
C ALA A 101 8.31 1.91 10.96
N SER A 102 9.41 2.45 11.52
CA SER A 102 10.45 1.68 12.21
C SER A 102 10.01 1.33 13.63
N ILE A 103 10.41 0.14 14.09
CA ILE A 103 10.26 -0.30 15.48
C ILE A 103 11.52 -0.05 16.30
N LYS A 104 12.45 0.76 15.81
CA LYS A 104 13.71 1.07 16.51
C LYS A 104 13.44 1.57 17.93
N GLY A 105 14.09 0.93 18.90
CA GLY A 105 13.88 1.18 20.33
C GLY A 105 12.76 0.34 20.98
N PHE A 106 12.01 -0.45 20.21
CA PHE A 106 10.93 -1.33 20.69
C PHE A 106 11.14 -2.78 20.25
N HIS A 107 12.33 -3.33 20.49
CA HIS A 107 12.70 -4.69 20.07
C HIS A 107 11.88 -5.74 20.81
N ARG A 108 10.98 -6.41 20.09
CA ARG A 108 10.19 -7.54 20.58
C ARG A 108 10.17 -8.64 19.54
N THR A 109 10.37 -9.87 19.96
CA THR A 109 10.45 -11.04 19.07
C THR A 109 9.18 -11.30 18.26
N ASN A 110 8.04 -10.75 18.68
CA ASN A 110 6.75 -10.85 18.01
C ASN A 110 6.30 -9.53 17.34
N LEU A 111 7.20 -8.56 17.16
CA LEU A 111 6.92 -7.29 16.48
C LEU A 111 7.97 -7.05 15.38
N VAL A 112 7.53 -6.67 14.18
CA VAL A 112 8.39 -6.28 13.05
C VAL A 112 7.98 -4.92 12.50
N GLY A 113 8.95 -4.09 12.11
CA GLY A 113 8.71 -2.85 11.36
C GLY A 113 8.79 -3.12 9.86
N LEU A 114 7.80 -2.68 9.09
CA LEU A 114 7.82 -2.73 7.62
C LEU A 114 8.07 -1.33 7.08
N VAL A 115 9.34 -1.01 6.84
CA VAL A 115 9.80 0.33 6.47
C VAL A 115 9.89 0.46 4.95
N LEU A 116 9.26 1.49 4.39
CA LEU A 116 9.35 1.81 2.97
C LEU A 116 10.54 2.72 2.69
N ARG A 117 11.18 2.55 1.54
CA ARG A 117 12.24 3.46 1.07
C ARG A 117 11.61 4.73 0.48
N GLU A 118 11.13 5.62 1.34
CA GLU A 118 10.43 6.85 0.95
C GLU A 118 11.22 7.73 -0.03
N ALA A 119 12.56 7.74 0.06
CA ALA A 119 13.40 8.46 -0.91
C ALA A 119 13.24 7.91 -2.35
N GLN A 120 12.98 6.61 -2.51
CA GLN A 120 12.68 6.03 -3.83
C GLN A 120 11.28 6.43 -4.31
N ALA A 121 10.30 6.50 -3.41
CA ALA A 121 8.96 7.01 -3.71
C ALA A 121 9.02 8.50 -4.09
N ALA A 122 9.78 9.29 -3.35
CA ALA A 122 9.98 10.72 -3.65
C ALA A 122 10.65 10.93 -5.02
N ARG A 123 11.69 10.14 -5.35
CA ARG A 123 12.35 10.18 -6.66
C ARG A 123 11.38 9.83 -7.79
N LEU A 124 10.63 8.73 -7.65
CA LEU A 124 9.63 8.34 -8.64
C LEU A 124 8.54 9.41 -8.79
N GLY A 125 8.06 9.97 -7.68
CA GLY A 125 7.13 11.10 -7.66
C GLY A 125 7.68 12.31 -8.38
N GLY A 126 9.00 12.58 -8.24
CA GLY A 126 9.72 13.64 -8.97
C GLY A 126 9.73 13.39 -10.48
N VAL A 127 10.06 12.16 -10.92
CA VAL A 127 10.00 11.81 -12.36
C VAL A 127 8.60 12.03 -12.92
N VAL A 128 7.57 11.55 -12.23
CA VAL A 128 6.17 11.72 -12.67
C VAL A 128 5.76 13.19 -12.69
N ALA A 129 6.16 13.96 -11.66
CA ALA A 129 5.87 15.38 -11.59
C ALA A 129 6.55 16.18 -12.70
N GLY A 130 7.80 15.84 -13.06
CA GLY A 130 8.50 16.46 -14.19
C GLY A 130 7.85 16.16 -15.54
N LEU A 131 7.45 14.89 -15.78
CA LEU A 131 6.70 14.50 -16.98
C LEU A 131 5.37 15.25 -17.10
N ALA A 132 4.61 15.33 -16.01
CA ALA A 132 3.35 16.06 -15.97
C ALA A 132 3.57 17.57 -16.13
N ALA A 133 4.63 18.13 -15.56
CA ALA A 133 4.96 19.53 -15.69
C ALA A 133 5.38 19.91 -17.11
N GLN A 134 6.10 19.02 -17.82
CA GLN A 134 6.41 19.19 -19.24
C GLN A 134 5.15 19.30 -20.08
N GLU A 135 4.17 18.46 -19.80
CA GLU A 135 2.87 18.45 -20.50
C GLU A 135 2.07 19.72 -20.21
N GLN A 136 2.04 20.19 -18.97
CA GLN A 136 1.20 21.30 -18.52
C GLN A 136 1.82 22.71 -18.73
N GLY A 137 3.14 22.81 -18.67
CA GLY A 137 3.85 24.10 -18.63
C GLY A 137 5.11 24.16 -19.49
N GLY A 138 5.44 23.10 -20.23
CA GLY A 138 6.58 23.06 -21.15
C GLY A 138 7.94 22.85 -20.45
N PRO A 139 9.05 23.11 -21.19
CA PRO A 139 10.40 22.67 -20.77
C PRO A 139 10.97 23.37 -19.56
N ASN A 140 10.45 24.54 -19.17
CA ASN A 140 10.89 25.33 -18.04
C ASN A 140 9.81 25.44 -16.95
N ALA A 141 8.90 24.46 -16.89
CA ALA A 141 7.79 24.46 -15.96
C ALA A 141 8.27 24.45 -14.49
N ARG A 142 7.39 24.94 -13.61
CA ARG A 142 7.63 24.94 -12.17
C ARG A 142 6.87 23.82 -11.50
N VAL A 143 7.56 23.09 -10.64
CA VAL A 143 7.00 21.99 -9.82
C VAL A 143 7.15 22.36 -8.36
N ALA A 144 6.13 22.18 -7.54
CA ALA A 144 6.21 22.47 -6.13
C ALA A 144 6.25 21.22 -5.27
N TRP A 145 7.19 21.20 -4.31
CA TRP A 145 7.17 20.32 -3.16
C TRP A 145 6.49 21.04 -2.00
N VAL A 146 5.45 20.45 -1.40
CA VAL A 146 4.73 21.00 -0.26
C VAL A 146 4.72 19.98 0.89
N GLY A 147 5.26 20.37 2.04
CA GLY A 147 5.29 19.49 3.20
C GLY A 147 6.25 19.95 4.29
N PRO A 148 6.48 19.09 5.30
CA PRO A 148 7.53 19.33 6.28
C PRO A 148 8.90 19.36 5.60
N GLN A 149 9.86 20.01 6.23
CA GLN A 149 11.23 20.08 5.75
C GLN A 149 11.94 18.73 5.97
N GLU A 150 12.16 18.00 4.89
CA GLU A 150 12.80 16.68 4.89
C GLU A 150 13.82 16.60 3.75
N TYR A 151 15.01 17.17 3.99
CA TYR A 151 16.02 17.37 2.95
C TYR A 151 16.34 16.16 2.07
N ALA A 152 16.39 14.96 2.64
CA ALA A 152 16.70 13.75 1.88
C ALA A 152 15.59 13.39 0.88
N LEU A 153 14.33 13.55 1.28
CA LEU A 153 13.18 13.32 0.39
C LEU A 153 13.07 14.40 -0.66
N GLU A 154 13.28 15.65 -0.27
CA GLU A 154 13.28 16.81 -1.18
C GLU A 154 14.36 16.69 -2.25
N ALA A 155 15.58 16.29 -1.86
CA ALA A 155 16.68 16.07 -2.79
C ALA A 155 16.39 14.90 -3.75
N ALA A 156 15.83 13.81 -3.25
CA ALA A 156 15.41 12.68 -4.09
C ALA A 156 14.32 13.09 -5.08
N PHE A 157 13.33 13.85 -4.63
CA PHE A 157 12.28 14.41 -5.47
C PHE A 157 12.83 15.33 -6.55
N ALA A 158 13.64 16.33 -6.17
CA ALA A 158 14.24 17.27 -7.13
C ALA A 158 15.10 16.53 -8.17
N GLY A 159 15.86 15.50 -7.74
CA GLY A 159 16.61 14.63 -8.64
C GLY A 159 15.70 13.96 -9.67
N GLY A 160 14.59 13.39 -9.25
CA GLY A 160 13.60 12.79 -10.15
C GLY A 160 12.97 13.79 -11.11
N VAL A 161 12.64 15.01 -10.65
CA VAL A 161 12.13 16.08 -11.53
C VAL A 161 13.14 16.40 -12.63
N HIS A 162 14.41 16.62 -12.27
CA HIS A 162 15.45 16.97 -13.24
C HIS A 162 15.85 15.81 -14.18
N GLU A 163 15.63 14.55 -13.78
CA GLU A 163 15.79 13.39 -14.68
C GLU A 163 14.81 13.42 -15.83
N SER A 164 13.56 13.81 -15.58
CA SER A 164 12.50 13.83 -16.60
C SER A 164 12.29 15.20 -17.24
N LEU A 165 12.66 16.28 -16.56
CA LEU A 165 12.54 17.66 -17.03
C LEU A 165 13.73 18.50 -16.54
N PRO A 166 14.91 18.44 -17.22
CA PRO A 166 16.13 19.12 -16.76
C PRO A 166 15.99 20.65 -16.57
N GLY A 167 15.12 21.30 -17.35
CA GLY A 167 14.88 22.75 -17.27
C GLY A 167 13.88 23.17 -16.18
N ALA A 168 13.30 22.23 -15.44
CA ALA A 168 12.30 22.55 -14.43
C ALA A 168 12.87 23.37 -13.26
N THR A 169 12.02 24.20 -12.68
CA THR A 169 12.28 24.84 -11.38
C THR A 169 11.51 24.15 -10.29
N VAL A 170 12.19 23.62 -9.27
CA VAL A 170 11.55 23.02 -8.10
C VAL A 170 11.37 24.08 -7.01
N LEU A 171 10.13 24.33 -6.63
CA LEU A 171 9.76 25.24 -5.55
C LEU A 171 9.58 24.44 -4.25
N HIS A 172 10.47 24.64 -3.29
CA HIS A 172 10.32 24.06 -1.96
C HIS A 172 9.44 24.98 -1.11
N VAL A 173 8.30 24.47 -0.64
CA VAL A 173 7.35 25.20 0.18
C VAL A 173 7.12 24.45 1.48
N TRP A 174 7.94 24.76 2.46
CA TRP A 174 7.87 24.10 3.76
C TRP A 174 6.66 24.54 4.54
N SER A 175 5.98 23.58 5.11
CA SER A 175 4.82 23.78 5.95
C SER A 175 4.89 22.84 7.15
N LYS A 176 4.44 23.33 8.31
CA LYS A 176 4.17 22.42 9.44
C LYS A 176 3.08 21.43 9.03
N ARG A 177 3.06 20.24 9.64
CA ARG A 177 2.05 19.19 9.37
C ARG A 177 0.62 19.60 9.81
N ILE A 178 0.24 20.85 9.51
CA ILE A 178 -1.08 21.43 9.80
C ILE A 178 -1.82 21.58 8.47
N PRO A 179 -2.97 20.88 8.26
CA PRO A 179 -3.67 20.85 6.97
C PRO A 179 -3.95 22.23 6.36
N ALA A 180 -4.41 23.18 7.16
CA ALA A 180 -4.68 24.54 6.68
C ALA A 180 -3.42 25.25 6.13
N ARG A 181 -2.27 25.08 6.79
CA ARG A 181 -1.00 25.64 6.34
C ARG A 181 -0.50 24.98 5.05
N CYS A 182 -0.74 23.69 4.90
CA CYS A 182 -0.37 22.95 3.68
C CYS A 182 -1.25 23.36 2.50
N LYS A 183 -2.53 23.63 2.73
CA LYS A 183 -3.44 24.25 1.76
C LYS A 183 -2.89 25.63 1.31
N GLU A 184 -2.59 26.51 2.26
CA GLU A 184 -2.02 27.85 1.96
C GLU A 184 -0.71 27.74 1.19
N ALA A 185 0.17 26.81 1.57
CA ALA A 185 1.44 26.55 0.92
C ALA A 185 1.26 26.12 -0.55
N ALA A 186 0.32 25.22 -0.82
CA ALA A 186 -0.01 24.77 -2.18
C ALA A 186 -0.53 25.93 -3.03
N LEU A 187 -1.49 26.72 -2.51
CA LEU A 187 -2.03 27.89 -3.20
C LEU A 187 -0.93 28.94 -3.47
N GLY A 188 -0.04 29.18 -2.50
CA GLY A 188 1.12 30.07 -2.67
C GLY A 188 2.13 29.56 -3.70
N ALA A 189 2.30 28.25 -3.83
CA ALA A 189 3.13 27.66 -4.88
C ALA A 189 2.52 27.86 -6.27
N ILE A 190 1.22 27.63 -6.40
CA ILE A 190 0.44 27.83 -7.64
C ILE A 190 0.51 29.32 -8.05
N ALA A 191 0.31 30.24 -7.11
CA ALA A 191 0.44 31.69 -7.38
C ALA A 191 1.85 32.09 -7.88
N ARG A 192 2.88 31.31 -7.55
CA ARG A 192 4.26 31.47 -8.06
C ARG A 192 4.50 30.71 -9.38
N GLY A 193 3.44 30.16 -9.99
CA GLY A 193 3.47 29.51 -11.28
C GLY A 193 3.80 28.00 -11.24
N ALA A 194 3.65 27.32 -10.11
CA ALA A 194 3.73 25.87 -10.10
C ALA A 194 2.56 25.27 -10.86
N VAL A 195 2.83 24.41 -11.84
CA VAL A 195 1.82 23.70 -12.63
C VAL A 195 1.52 22.31 -12.07
N VAL A 196 2.44 21.75 -11.29
CA VAL A 196 2.28 20.49 -10.56
C VAL A 196 2.63 20.72 -9.10
N VAL A 197 1.82 20.20 -8.21
CA VAL A 197 2.07 20.19 -6.77
C VAL A 197 2.23 18.76 -6.31
N ILE A 198 3.36 18.41 -5.72
CA ILE A 198 3.50 17.17 -4.97
C ILE A 198 3.53 17.49 -3.49
N ALA A 199 2.85 16.69 -2.70
CA ALA A 199 2.75 16.92 -1.27
C ALA A 199 3.14 15.68 -0.45
N HIS A 200 3.67 15.93 0.75
CA HIS A 200 4.10 14.92 1.71
C HIS A 200 3.54 15.22 3.10
N GLY A 201 3.32 14.17 3.92
CA GLY A 201 2.93 14.31 5.32
C GLY A 201 1.45 14.11 5.64
N GLY A 202 0.86 13.01 5.20
CA GLY A 202 -0.47 12.55 5.63
C GLY A 202 -1.58 13.57 5.35
N LEU A 203 -2.27 14.08 6.37
CA LEU A 203 -3.35 15.06 6.22
C LEU A 203 -2.89 16.38 5.56
N CYS A 204 -1.61 16.73 5.68
CA CYS A 204 -1.00 17.85 4.96
C CYS A 204 -1.07 17.62 3.45
N ALA A 205 -0.66 16.43 2.99
CA ALA A 205 -0.70 16.08 1.58
C ALA A 205 -2.12 16.12 1.01
N LEU A 206 -3.09 15.60 1.75
CA LEU A 206 -4.52 15.63 1.34
C LEU A 206 -5.03 17.07 1.19
N ALA A 207 -4.70 17.96 2.14
CA ALA A 207 -5.14 19.35 2.08
C ALA A 207 -4.49 20.13 0.93
N ALA A 208 -3.20 19.90 0.68
CA ALA A 208 -2.46 20.51 -0.43
C ALA A 208 -2.99 20.01 -1.79
N ALA A 209 -3.21 18.70 -1.92
CA ALA A 209 -3.75 18.10 -3.14
C ALA A 209 -5.16 18.63 -3.44
N ALA A 210 -6.04 18.68 -2.45
CA ALA A 210 -7.38 19.25 -2.60
C ALA A 210 -7.35 20.71 -3.08
N ALA A 211 -6.42 21.51 -2.54
CA ALA A 211 -6.24 22.90 -2.96
C ALA A 211 -5.76 23.02 -4.41
N ALA A 212 -4.80 22.18 -4.83
CA ALA A 212 -4.32 22.16 -6.20
C ALA A 212 -5.42 21.73 -7.18
N HIS A 213 -6.21 20.71 -6.84
CA HIS A 213 -7.36 20.28 -7.63
C HIS A 213 -8.43 21.36 -7.80
N GLN A 214 -8.73 22.13 -6.73
CA GLN A 214 -9.66 23.26 -6.79
C GLN A 214 -9.20 24.36 -7.76
N GLN A 215 -7.88 24.50 -7.96
CA GLN A 215 -7.27 25.43 -8.89
C GLN A 215 -6.99 24.81 -10.28
N ASN A 216 -7.50 23.59 -10.52
CA ASN A 216 -7.31 22.83 -11.76
C ASN A 216 -5.85 22.50 -12.09
N HIS A 217 -4.98 22.33 -11.08
CA HIS A 217 -3.60 21.89 -11.21
C HIS A 217 -3.43 20.40 -10.91
N VAL A 218 -2.41 19.78 -11.49
CA VAL A 218 -2.02 18.41 -11.17
C VAL A 218 -1.54 18.33 -9.73
N ALA A 219 -2.07 17.37 -8.99
CA ALA A 219 -1.71 17.11 -7.60
C ALA A 219 -1.28 15.66 -7.41
N LEU A 220 -0.15 15.47 -6.74
CA LEU A 220 0.42 14.18 -6.40
C LEU A 220 0.73 14.12 -4.90
N SER A 221 0.75 12.93 -4.35
CA SER A 221 1.25 12.66 -3.00
C SER A 221 2.37 11.62 -3.06
N ILE A 222 3.33 11.70 -2.14
CA ILE A 222 4.36 10.65 -2.03
C ILE A 222 3.72 9.28 -1.79
N THR A 223 2.63 9.23 -1.04
CA THR A 223 1.88 7.99 -0.80
C THR A 223 1.24 7.38 -2.07
N ASP A 224 1.12 8.14 -3.17
CA ASP A 224 0.67 7.59 -4.46
C ASP A 224 1.72 6.68 -5.11
N PHE A 225 2.96 6.73 -4.62
CA PHE A 225 4.09 5.93 -5.07
C PHE A 225 4.51 4.85 -4.07
N GLU A 226 3.77 4.69 -2.98
CA GLU A 226 3.97 3.67 -1.95
C GLU A 226 2.90 2.59 -2.04
N LEU A 227 3.33 1.34 -1.98
CA LEU A 227 2.48 0.16 -2.06
C LEU A 227 2.60 -0.68 -0.76
N PRO A 228 2.09 -0.18 0.39
CA PRO A 228 2.29 -0.80 1.69
C PRO A 228 1.67 -2.20 1.81
N GLY A 229 0.72 -2.54 0.95
CA GLY A 229 0.16 -3.90 0.86
C GLY A 229 1.15 -4.94 0.34
N VAL A 230 2.21 -4.55 -0.39
CA VAL A 230 3.22 -5.47 -0.91
C VAL A 230 4.07 -6.06 0.23
N PRO A 231 4.76 -5.26 1.07
CA PRO A 231 5.48 -5.81 2.22
C PRO A 231 4.57 -6.57 3.17
N ALA A 232 3.35 -6.10 3.43
CA ALA A 232 2.40 -6.80 4.27
C ALA A 232 2.04 -8.19 3.69
N THR A 233 1.84 -8.31 2.38
CA THR A 233 1.57 -9.60 1.72
C THR A 233 2.77 -10.55 1.80
N ILE A 234 4.00 -10.05 1.64
CA ILE A 234 5.23 -10.84 1.76
C ILE A 234 5.33 -11.42 3.18
N VAL A 235 5.26 -10.55 4.20
CA VAL A 235 5.36 -10.96 5.61
C VAL A 235 4.21 -11.90 6.02
N ALA A 236 2.99 -11.65 5.54
CA ALA A 236 1.86 -12.52 5.81
C ALA A 236 2.05 -13.93 5.24
N ARG A 237 2.56 -14.03 4.01
CA ARG A 237 2.85 -15.33 3.36
C ARG A 237 3.95 -16.08 4.11
N ASP A 238 5.02 -15.39 4.46
CA ASP A 238 6.14 -15.96 5.21
C ASP A 238 5.66 -16.47 6.58
N ALA A 239 4.89 -15.66 7.31
CA ALA A 239 4.34 -16.05 8.61
C ALA A 239 3.39 -17.27 8.52
N VAL A 240 2.50 -17.31 7.52
CA VAL A 240 1.61 -18.47 7.28
C VAL A 240 2.42 -19.73 6.94
N SER A 241 3.61 -19.58 6.34
CA SER A 241 4.56 -20.66 6.07
C SER A 241 5.43 -21.01 7.28
N GLY A 242 5.21 -20.40 8.45
CA GLY A 242 5.96 -20.63 9.69
C GLY A 242 7.27 -19.84 9.79
N VAL A 243 7.49 -18.85 8.90
CA VAL A 243 8.67 -17.99 8.90
C VAL A 243 8.24 -16.59 9.29
N TYR A 244 8.44 -16.23 10.56
CA TYR A 244 8.20 -14.87 11.05
C TYR A 244 9.49 -14.26 11.59
N ARG A 245 9.84 -13.04 11.16
CA ARG A 245 11.04 -12.31 11.58
C ARG A 245 10.65 -11.12 12.45
N GLY A 246 10.55 -11.34 13.74
CA GLY A 246 10.31 -10.26 14.70
C GLY A 246 11.60 -9.69 15.29
N GLY A 247 11.50 -8.52 15.90
CA GLY A 247 12.59 -7.84 16.60
C GLY A 247 13.40 -6.89 15.71
N GLU A 248 13.11 -6.78 14.43
CA GLU A 248 13.87 -5.97 13.47
C GLU A 248 12.96 -5.18 12.51
N ASP A 249 13.56 -4.22 11.81
CA ASP A 249 12.94 -3.54 10.68
C ASP A 249 13.26 -4.27 9.38
N LEU A 250 12.24 -4.58 8.59
CA LEU A 250 12.37 -5.05 7.22
C LEU A 250 12.17 -3.86 6.28
N VAL A 251 13.18 -3.58 5.45
CA VAL A 251 13.17 -2.40 4.56
C VAL A 251 12.81 -2.83 3.14
N PHE A 252 11.77 -2.21 2.60
CA PHE A 252 11.21 -2.50 1.28
C PHE A 252 11.36 -1.31 0.34
N GLY A 253 11.74 -1.58 -0.89
CA GLY A 253 11.92 -0.58 -1.93
C GLY A 253 11.28 -0.99 -3.26
N ALA A 254 11.72 -0.34 -4.33
CA ALA A 254 11.21 -0.58 -5.68
C ALA A 254 11.47 -2.01 -6.15
N THR A 255 12.66 -2.57 -5.87
CA THR A 255 13.02 -3.95 -6.26
C THR A 255 12.17 -5.03 -5.60
N SER A 256 11.54 -4.72 -4.47
CA SER A 256 10.57 -5.60 -3.83
C SER A 256 9.12 -5.36 -4.32
N GLY A 257 8.93 -4.39 -5.22
CA GLY A 257 7.60 -3.96 -5.67
C GLY A 257 6.84 -3.07 -4.67
N ALA A 258 7.48 -2.68 -3.56
CA ALA A 258 6.83 -1.84 -2.55
C ALA A 258 6.78 -0.35 -2.92
N ILE A 259 7.58 0.06 -3.90
CA ILE A 259 7.56 1.39 -4.52
C ILE A 259 7.14 1.23 -5.98
N GLY A 260 6.13 1.98 -6.37
CA GLY A 260 5.53 1.93 -7.70
C GLY A 260 4.44 2.99 -7.83
N ILE A 261 3.59 2.90 -8.83
CA ILE A 261 2.48 3.84 -9.05
C ILE A 261 1.18 3.18 -8.61
N ARG A 262 0.58 3.69 -7.54
CA ARG A 262 -0.74 3.29 -7.06
C ARG A 262 -1.85 4.01 -7.85
N GLN A 263 -1.72 5.33 -7.96
CA GLN A 263 -2.69 6.19 -8.61
C GLN A 263 -1.99 7.40 -9.22
N LEU A 264 -2.48 7.87 -10.35
CA LEU A 264 -2.09 9.14 -10.96
C LEU A 264 -3.29 10.08 -10.99
N ASP A 265 -3.00 11.38 -10.94
CA ASP A 265 -4.01 12.41 -11.17
C ASP A 265 -4.64 12.25 -12.56
N SER A 266 -5.96 12.38 -12.65
CA SER A 266 -6.72 12.23 -13.90
C SER A 266 -6.38 13.30 -14.97
N ARG A 267 -5.68 14.36 -14.60
CA ARG A 267 -5.20 15.40 -15.52
C ARG A 267 -3.91 15.02 -16.23
N ILE A 268 -3.26 13.96 -15.80
CA ILE A 268 -2.08 13.40 -16.46
C ILE A 268 -2.56 12.58 -17.66
N SER A 269 -2.04 12.88 -18.86
CA SER A 269 -2.42 12.15 -20.06
C SER A 269 -2.07 10.68 -20.01
N ALA A 270 -2.72 9.88 -20.84
CA ALA A 270 -2.42 8.44 -20.94
C ALA A 270 -0.97 8.20 -21.39
N GLU A 271 -0.42 9.04 -22.27
CA GLU A 271 0.96 8.95 -22.74
C GLU A 271 1.95 9.20 -21.58
N THR A 272 1.78 10.30 -20.86
CA THR A 272 2.58 10.62 -19.68
C THR A 272 2.45 9.51 -18.61
N GLY A 273 1.25 8.96 -18.43
CA GLY A 273 1.01 7.81 -17.56
C GLY A 273 1.77 6.55 -17.98
N LEU A 274 1.91 6.27 -19.27
CA LEU A 274 2.74 5.16 -19.78
C LEU A 274 4.22 5.38 -19.50
N ARG A 275 4.74 6.59 -19.76
CA ARG A 275 6.13 6.96 -19.45
C ARG A 275 6.43 6.84 -17.95
N ALA A 276 5.51 7.32 -17.11
CA ALA A 276 5.61 7.17 -15.66
C ALA A 276 5.70 5.71 -15.20
N ARG A 277 4.88 4.81 -15.77
CA ARG A 277 4.93 3.37 -15.47
C ARG A 277 6.24 2.72 -15.94
N ALA A 278 6.77 3.14 -17.10
CA ALA A 278 8.07 2.68 -17.57
C ALA A 278 9.18 3.08 -16.59
N ALA A 279 9.19 4.32 -16.09
CA ALA A 279 10.14 4.78 -15.08
C ALA A 279 10.02 3.97 -13.76
N ALA A 280 8.81 3.64 -13.32
CA ALA A 280 8.59 2.79 -12.15
C ALA A 280 9.16 1.38 -12.36
N GLN A 281 9.00 0.79 -13.55
CA GLN A 281 9.57 -0.52 -13.90
C GLN A 281 11.09 -0.50 -13.94
N GLN A 282 11.70 0.57 -14.49
CA GLN A 282 13.17 0.76 -14.48
C GLN A 282 13.68 0.83 -13.04
N LEU A 283 13.04 1.60 -12.18
CA LEU A 283 13.40 1.68 -10.76
C LEU A 283 13.28 0.32 -10.06
N ALA A 284 12.25 -0.46 -10.37
CA ALA A 284 12.04 -1.80 -9.83
C ALA A 284 13.10 -2.81 -10.31
N SER A 285 13.66 -2.65 -11.52
CA SER A 285 14.75 -3.47 -12.04
C SER A 285 16.13 -3.08 -11.50
N GLY A 286 16.20 -2.02 -10.66
CA GLY A 286 17.46 -1.49 -10.13
C GLY A 286 18.27 -0.67 -11.13
N LEU A 287 17.73 -0.41 -12.32
CA LEU A 287 18.34 0.47 -13.30
C LEU A 287 18.02 1.93 -13.00
N PRO A 288 18.92 2.89 -13.27
CA PRO A 288 18.58 4.29 -13.20
C PRO A 288 17.48 4.58 -14.23
N PRO A 289 16.43 5.35 -13.88
CA PRO A 289 15.43 5.75 -14.85
C PRO A 289 16.10 6.58 -15.96
N THR A 290 15.88 6.20 -17.20
CA THR A 290 16.28 6.98 -18.36
C THR A 290 15.13 7.90 -18.73
N GLY A 291 15.38 9.20 -18.72
CA GLY A 291 14.44 10.26 -19.12
C GLY A 291 14.08 10.24 -20.60
#